data_33e41ea06468736472676f3ffa8e7f93
#
_entry.id   33e41ea06468736472676f3ffa8e7f93
#
_cell.length_a   1.000
_cell.length_b   1.000
_cell.length_c   1.000
_cell.angle_alpha   90.00
_cell.angle_beta   90.00
_cell.angle_gamma   90.00
#
_symmetry.space_group_name_H-M   'P 1'
#
loop_
_entity.id
_entity.type
_entity.pdbx_description
1 polymer ?
#
loop_
_entity_poly.entity_id
_entity_poly.type
_entity_poly.pdbx_seq_one_letter_code
_entity_poly.pdbx_strand_id
1 'polypeptide(L)'
;MNSSTDLARSFIRYLIENGVSDFVLSPGSRNAPLSIALNEAFEKGLVDLHIKIDERGAAYFALGISKATDNYVAVICTSGTAAANFAPAALEALHGQNKLLLITADRPLRLRKTGANQTTNQVDIYQDIKSHDLNVFQPIDLIEGPVHLNLQFDEPLIPSENSNWLEGVSKNEIRKFGVKREKLSVTGNGLVIIGHDRGGFSS
;
A
#
# COMPACT_ATOMS: atom_id res chain seq x y z
N MET A 1 17.57 16.59 8.66
CA MET A 1 17.91 15.53 7.68
C MET A 1 16.81 14.51 7.77
N ASN A 2 16.06 14.24 6.72
CA ASN A 2 15.06 13.18 6.76
C ASN A 2 15.78 11.83 6.89
N SER A 3 15.71 11.24 8.05
CA SER A 3 16.18 9.88 8.26
C SER A 3 15.22 8.88 7.61
N SER A 4 15.68 7.68 7.36
CA SER A 4 14.79 6.58 6.89
C SER A 4 13.64 6.34 7.87
N THR A 5 13.87 6.55 9.15
CA THR A 5 12.85 6.49 10.20
C THR A 5 11.78 7.57 10.02
N ASP A 6 12.19 8.83 9.75
CA ASP A 6 11.24 9.94 9.57
C ASP A 6 10.39 9.73 8.34
N LEU A 7 10.98 9.24 7.24
CA LEU A 7 10.26 8.91 6.02
C LEU A 7 9.21 7.82 6.28
N ALA A 8 9.60 6.73 6.94
CA ALA A 8 8.70 5.62 7.27
C ALA A 8 7.55 6.08 8.18
N ARG A 9 7.88 6.78 9.27
CA ARG A 9 6.88 7.30 10.23
C ARG A 9 5.91 8.28 9.57
N SER A 10 6.40 9.18 8.72
CA SER A 10 5.56 10.14 8.00
C SER A 10 4.58 9.45 7.06
N PHE A 11 5.02 8.42 6.31
CA PHE A 11 4.14 7.66 5.44
C PHE A 11 3.11 6.84 6.21
N ILE A 12 3.52 6.11 7.26
CA ILE A 12 2.57 5.32 8.06
C ILE A 12 1.53 6.23 8.71
N ARG A 13 1.96 7.35 9.31
CA ARG A 13 1.03 8.35 9.85
C ARG A 13 0.05 8.87 8.79
N TYR A 14 0.57 9.28 7.65
CA TYR A 14 -0.25 9.78 6.54
C TYR A 14 -1.29 8.75 6.07
N LEU A 15 -0.90 7.47 5.94
CA LEU A 15 -1.80 6.42 5.52
C LEU A 15 -2.91 6.18 6.55
N ILE A 16 -2.59 6.16 7.83
CA ILE A 16 -3.57 6.02 8.93
C ILE A 16 -4.54 7.20 8.89
N GLU A 17 -4.04 8.43 8.80
CA GLU A 17 -4.86 9.66 8.73
C GLU A 17 -5.76 9.71 7.49
N ASN A 18 -5.40 8.97 6.42
CA ASN A 18 -6.21 8.81 5.21
C ASN A 18 -7.05 7.52 5.18
N GLY A 19 -7.21 6.84 6.32
CA GLY A 19 -8.14 5.75 6.49
C GLY A 19 -7.62 4.36 6.10
N VAL A 20 -6.31 4.22 5.85
CA VAL A 20 -5.71 2.89 5.66
C VAL A 20 -5.56 2.24 7.04
N SER A 21 -6.29 1.17 7.28
CA SER A 21 -6.30 0.44 8.55
C SER A 21 -5.53 -0.88 8.49
N ASP A 22 -5.53 -1.53 7.34
CA ASP A 22 -4.98 -2.87 7.16
C ASP A 22 -3.62 -2.81 6.46
N PHE A 23 -2.62 -3.38 7.12
CA PHE A 23 -1.24 -3.46 6.62
C PHE A 23 -0.77 -4.91 6.61
N VAL A 24 -0.33 -5.39 5.45
CA VAL A 24 0.25 -6.72 5.28
C VAL A 24 1.74 -6.57 5.07
N LEU A 25 2.53 -7.14 5.95
CA LEU A 25 3.98 -6.96 5.99
C LEU A 25 4.72 -8.28 5.72
N SER A 26 5.56 -8.27 4.68
CA SER A 26 6.62 -9.26 4.49
C SER A 26 7.94 -8.66 4.99
N PRO A 27 8.46 -9.10 6.16
CA PRO A 27 9.59 -8.45 6.79
C PRO A 27 10.91 -8.73 6.07
N GLY A 28 11.80 -7.74 6.08
CA GLY A 28 13.15 -7.83 5.55
C GLY A 28 14.00 -6.67 6.03
N SER A 29 15.32 -6.72 5.79
CA SER A 29 16.23 -5.70 6.33
C SER A 29 15.94 -4.30 5.82
N ARG A 30 15.69 -4.13 4.50
CA ARG A 30 15.51 -2.79 3.90
C ARG A 30 14.19 -2.12 4.32
N ASN A 31 13.15 -2.88 4.63
CA ASN A 31 11.90 -2.32 5.14
C ASN A 31 11.82 -2.24 6.67
N ALA A 32 12.94 -2.42 7.39
CA ALA A 32 12.97 -2.30 8.84
C ALA A 32 12.38 -0.98 9.38
N PRO A 33 12.63 0.20 8.77
CA PRO A 33 12.00 1.44 9.22
C PRO A 33 10.45 1.38 9.20
N LEU A 34 9.87 0.81 8.14
CA LEU A 34 8.43 0.61 8.04
C LEU A 34 7.92 -0.44 9.03
N SER A 35 8.66 -1.54 9.21
CA SER A 35 8.28 -2.61 10.13
C SER A 35 8.20 -2.11 11.57
N ILE A 36 9.17 -1.29 12.00
CA ILE A 36 9.19 -0.70 13.34
C ILE A 36 8.05 0.30 13.50
N ALA A 37 7.87 1.21 12.54
CA ALA A 37 6.79 2.19 12.58
C ALA A 37 5.40 1.53 12.63
N LEU A 38 5.20 0.44 11.87
CA LEU A 38 3.95 -0.33 11.89
C LEU A 38 3.72 -1.04 13.22
N ASN A 39 4.77 -1.62 13.81
CA ASN A 39 4.64 -2.24 15.12
C ASN A 39 4.26 -1.22 16.20
N GLU A 40 4.89 -0.03 16.18
CA GLU A 40 4.54 1.07 17.09
C GLU A 40 3.06 1.51 16.93
N ALA A 41 2.56 1.57 15.68
CA ALA A 41 1.16 1.89 15.41
C ALA A 41 0.19 0.77 15.80
N PHE A 42 0.58 -0.49 15.60
CA PHE A 42 -0.20 -1.66 15.98
C PHE A 42 -0.35 -1.76 17.50
N GLU A 43 0.72 -1.56 18.26
CA GLU A 43 0.68 -1.56 19.74
C GLU A 43 -0.23 -0.46 20.31
N LYS A 44 -0.44 0.63 19.57
CA LYS A 44 -1.40 1.68 19.92
C LYS A 44 -2.83 1.42 19.40
N GLY A 45 -3.08 0.30 18.74
CA GLY A 45 -4.39 -0.07 18.19
C GLY A 45 -4.84 0.80 17.01
N LEU A 46 -3.91 1.48 16.33
CA LEU A 46 -4.20 2.37 15.21
C LEU A 46 -4.33 1.62 13.88
N VAL A 47 -3.74 0.44 13.77
CA VAL A 47 -3.72 -0.40 12.56
C VAL A 47 -3.94 -1.87 12.88
N ASP A 48 -4.41 -2.61 11.89
CA ASP A 48 -4.45 -4.06 11.86
C ASP A 48 -3.23 -4.56 11.07
N LEU A 49 -2.30 -5.25 11.73
CA LEU A 49 -1.04 -5.69 11.15
C LEU A 49 -1.02 -7.19 10.91
N HIS A 50 -0.84 -7.59 9.64
CA HIS A 50 -0.78 -8.98 9.21
C HIS A 50 0.62 -9.33 8.72
N ILE A 51 1.31 -10.27 9.39
CA ILE A 51 2.65 -10.71 8.99
C ILE A 51 2.55 -11.92 8.07
N LYS A 52 3.16 -11.83 6.89
CA LYS A 52 3.24 -12.90 5.88
C LYS A 52 4.66 -12.99 5.35
N ILE A 53 5.26 -14.17 5.41
CA ILE A 53 6.66 -14.34 4.98
C ILE A 53 6.78 -14.42 3.46
N ASP A 54 5.85 -15.08 2.78
CA ASP A 54 5.82 -15.14 1.31
C ASP A 54 5.13 -13.90 0.73
N GLU A 55 5.89 -13.10 -0.03
CA GLU A 55 5.41 -11.84 -0.57
C GLU A 55 4.25 -12.00 -1.57
N ARG A 56 4.29 -13.05 -2.39
CA ARG A 56 3.19 -13.32 -3.34
C ARG A 56 1.89 -13.62 -2.59
N GLY A 57 1.95 -14.47 -1.58
CA GLY A 57 0.82 -14.76 -0.71
C GLY A 57 0.36 -13.54 0.08
N ALA A 58 1.30 -12.69 0.54
CA ALA A 58 1.00 -11.42 1.21
C ALA A 58 0.20 -10.47 0.32
N ALA A 59 0.62 -10.31 -0.95
CA ALA A 59 -0.05 -9.42 -1.88
C ALA A 59 -1.46 -9.88 -2.23
N TYR A 60 -1.69 -11.17 -2.43
CA TYR A 60 -3.03 -11.73 -2.64
C TYR A 60 -3.89 -11.65 -1.39
N PHE A 61 -3.31 -11.82 -0.21
CA PHE A 61 -4.04 -11.65 1.05
C PHE A 61 -4.52 -10.20 1.22
N ALA A 62 -3.66 -9.22 0.95
CA ALA A 62 -4.00 -7.80 0.97
C ALA A 62 -5.09 -7.47 -0.07
N LEU A 63 -4.96 -8.01 -1.29
CA LEU A 63 -5.97 -7.87 -2.34
C LEU A 63 -7.33 -8.42 -1.90
N GLY A 64 -7.34 -9.60 -1.23
CA GLY A 64 -8.55 -10.19 -0.68
C GLY A 64 -9.25 -9.30 0.34
N ILE A 65 -8.50 -8.70 1.27
CA ILE A 65 -9.04 -7.74 2.24
C ILE A 65 -9.60 -6.52 1.50
N SER A 66 -8.82 -5.92 0.59
CA SER A 66 -9.25 -4.75 -0.18
C SER A 66 -10.56 -5.02 -0.94
N LYS A 67 -10.66 -6.18 -1.59
CA LYS A 67 -11.86 -6.58 -2.33
C LYS A 67 -13.07 -6.78 -1.42
N ALA A 68 -12.87 -7.35 -0.24
CA ALA A 68 -13.94 -7.60 0.72
C ALA A 68 -14.44 -6.33 1.42
N THR A 69 -13.56 -5.36 1.64
CA THR A 69 -13.86 -4.15 2.43
C THR A 69 -14.10 -2.90 1.58
N ASP A 70 -13.72 -2.96 0.30
CA ASP A 70 -13.65 -1.79 -0.61
C ASP A 70 -12.77 -0.65 -0.07
N ASN A 71 -11.72 -1.01 0.67
CA ASN A 71 -10.79 -0.06 1.29
C ASN A 71 -9.39 -0.22 0.75
N TYR A 72 -8.55 0.84 0.90
CA TYR A 72 -7.12 0.70 0.69
C TYR A 72 -6.51 -0.23 1.72
N VAL A 73 -5.76 -1.20 1.22
CA VAL A 73 -4.93 -2.11 2.02
C VAL A 73 -3.49 -1.96 1.55
N ALA A 74 -2.58 -1.73 2.49
CA ALA A 74 -1.16 -1.61 2.19
C ALA A 74 -0.47 -2.99 2.30
N VAL A 75 0.26 -3.39 1.25
CA VAL A 75 1.16 -4.53 1.30
C VAL A 75 2.59 -4.07 1.16
N ILE A 76 3.47 -4.54 2.04
CA ILE A 76 4.81 -4.01 2.23
C ILE A 76 5.84 -5.13 2.12
N CYS A 77 6.88 -4.92 1.31
CA CYS A 77 8.01 -5.83 1.22
C CYS A 77 9.37 -5.12 1.22
N THR A 78 10.41 -5.91 1.36
CA THR A 78 11.80 -5.45 1.21
C THR A 78 12.17 -5.27 -0.27
N SER A 79 13.44 -5.01 -0.56
CA SER A 79 13.94 -4.73 -1.91
C SER A 79 14.21 -6.01 -2.74
N GLY A 80 14.45 -5.81 -4.02
CA GLY A 80 14.89 -6.85 -4.94
C GLY A 80 13.74 -7.73 -5.43
N THR A 81 13.93 -9.05 -5.46
CA THR A 81 12.92 -10.01 -5.95
C THR A 81 11.64 -10.04 -5.10
N ALA A 82 11.67 -9.56 -3.87
CA ALA A 82 10.50 -9.38 -3.03
C ALA A 82 9.46 -8.50 -3.73
N ALA A 83 9.89 -7.36 -4.30
CA ALA A 83 9.01 -6.48 -5.06
C ALA A 83 8.39 -7.19 -6.28
N ALA A 84 9.16 -7.99 -7.02
CA ALA A 84 8.67 -8.73 -8.18
C ALA A 84 7.55 -9.73 -7.83
N ASN A 85 7.55 -10.27 -6.61
CA ASN A 85 6.52 -11.21 -6.16
C ASN A 85 5.14 -10.57 -5.99
N PHE A 86 5.03 -9.25 -5.90
CA PHE A 86 3.74 -8.56 -5.87
C PHE A 86 3.06 -8.48 -7.25
N ALA A 87 3.80 -8.66 -8.35
CA ALA A 87 3.32 -8.42 -9.70
C ALA A 87 2.00 -9.15 -10.06
N PRO A 88 1.78 -10.43 -9.72
CA PRO A 88 0.52 -11.09 -10.05
C PRO A 88 -0.69 -10.44 -9.37
N ALA A 89 -0.58 -10.11 -8.08
CA ALA A 89 -1.66 -9.44 -7.34
C ALA A 89 -1.84 -7.97 -7.78
N ALA A 90 -0.75 -7.31 -8.16
CA ALA A 90 -0.77 -5.95 -8.70
C ALA A 90 -1.59 -5.88 -10.00
N LEU A 91 -1.36 -6.82 -10.93
CA LEU A 91 -2.13 -6.93 -12.17
C LEU A 91 -3.60 -7.26 -11.90
N GLU A 92 -3.89 -8.17 -10.99
CA GLU A 92 -5.28 -8.48 -10.61
C GLU A 92 -5.96 -7.26 -9.98
N ALA A 93 -5.25 -6.51 -9.13
CA ALA A 93 -5.77 -5.27 -8.56
C ALA A 93 -6.04 -4.21 -9.64
N LEU A 94 -5.16 -4.08 -10.64
CA LEU A 94 -5.32 -3.15 -11.76
C LEU A 94 -6.58 -3.47 -12.57
N HIS A 95 -6.74 -4.72 -13.00
CA HIS A 95 -7.91 -5.15 -13.78
C HIS A 95 -9.20 -5.10 -12.97
N GLY A 96 -9.15 -5.44 -11.69
CA GLY A 96 -10.27 -5.37 -10.76
C GLY A 96 -10.54 -3.97 -10.20
N GLN A 97 -9.66 -2.98 -10.46
CA GLN A 97 -9.70 -1.64 -9.86
C GLN A 97 -9.75 -1.67 -8.32
N ASN A 98 -9.08 -2.67 -7.72
CA ASN A 98 -9.04 -2.80 -6.28
C ASN A 98 -8.05 -1.81 -5.66
N LYS A 99 -8.37 -1.32 -4.49
CA LYS A 99 -7.60 -0.32 -3.74
C LYS A 99 -6.42 -0.97 -3.03
N LEU A 100 -5.38 -1.31 -3.77
CA LEU A 100 -4.17 -1.96 -3.26
C LEU A 100 -3.00 -0.98 -3.28
N LEU A 101 -2.37 -0.78 -2.13
CA LEU A 101 -1.18 0.05 -1.99
C LEU A 101 0.05 -0.86 -1.87
N LEU A 102 0.82 -0.90 -2.96
CA LEU A 102 2.04 -1.69 -3.06
C LEU A 102 3.22 -0.85 -2.55
N ILE A 103 3.77 -1.16 -1.39
CA ILE A 103 4.89 -0.42 -0.79
C ILE A 103 6.14 -1.29 -0.84
N THR A 104 7.11 -0.88 -1.64
CA THR A 104 8.39 -1.56 -1.76
C THR A 104 9.50 -0.72 -1.15
N ALA A 105 10.26 -1.30 -0.24
CA ALA A 105 11.48 -0.65 0.24
C ALA A 105 12.60 -0.80 -0.79
N ASP A 106 13.36 0.25 -1.01
CA ASP A 106 14.46 0.24 -1.97
C ASP A 106 15.70 0.93 -1.40
N ARG A 107 16.81 0.75 -2.08
CA ARG A 107 18.04 1.49 -1.80
C ARG A 107 17.95 2.90 -2.39
N PRO A 108 18.68 3.85 -1.81
CA PRO A 108 18.85 5.17 -2.42
C PRO A 108 19.36 5.05 -3.86
N LEU A 109 18.93 5.97 -4.71
CA LEU A 109 19.29 5.98 -6.14
C LEU A 109 20.80 5.78 -6.39
N ARG A 110 21.66 6.37 -5.55
CA ARG A 110 23.13 6.26 -5.65
C ARG A 110 23.65 4.83 -5.52
N LEU A 111 22.91 3.93 -4.89
CA LEU A 111 23.31 2.53 -4.65
C LEU A 111 22.71 1.53 -5.63
N ARG A 112 21.74 1.92 -6.45
CA ARG A 112 20.99 0.98 -7.30
C ARG A 112 21.82 0.37 -8.44
N LYS A 113 22.91 1.05 -8.89
CA LYS A 113 23.78 0.59 -9.99
C LYS A 113 25.17 0.17 -9.52
N THR A 114 25.36 -0.10 -8.23
CA THR A 114 26.69 -0.42 -7.67
C THR A 114 26.93 -1.92 -7.49
N GLY A 115 25.98 -2.78 -7.87
CA GLY A 115 26.04 -4.21 -7.60
C GLY A 115 25.69 -4.57 -6.16
N ALA A 116 25.04 -3.67 -5.41
CA ALA A 116 24.58 -3.95 -4.05
C ALA A 116 23.62 -5.15 -4.03
N ASN A 117 23.78 -6.02 -3.03
CA ASN A 117 22.97 -7.22 -2.89
C ASN A 117 21.47 -6.91 -2.88
N GLN A 118 20.66 -7.80 -3.44
CA GLN A 118 19.20 -7.73 -3.42
C GLN A 118 18.68 -6.38 -3.95
N THR A 119 19.24 -5.93 -5.07
CA THR A 119 18.87 -4.69 -5.76
C THR A 119 18.41 -5.01 -7.17
N THR A 120 17.29 -4.45 -7.57
CA THR A 120 16.77 -4.50 -8.94
C THR A 120 16.18 -3.15 -9.32
N ASN A 121 15.78 -2.98 -10.59
CA ASN A 121 15.03 -1.80 -10.96
C ASN A 121 13.57 -1.97 -10.49
N GLN A 122 13.21 -1.27 -9.41
CA GLN A 122 11.87 -1.30 -8.84
C GLN A 122 10.99 -0.14 -9.31
N VAL A 123 11.60 0.88 -9.93
CA VAL A 123 10.86 1.98 -10.52
C VAL A 123 10.04 1.44 -11.69
N ASP A 124 8.75 1.68 -11.69
CA ASP A 124 7.80 1.22 -12.70
C ASP A 124 7.79 -0.31 -12.93
N ILE A 125 8.16 -1.09 -11.90
CA ILE A 125 8.17 -2.57 -11.97
C ILE A 125 6.76 -3.15 -12.25
N TYR A 126 5.71 -2.43 -11.89
CA TYR A 126 4.32 -2.80 -12.19
C TYR A 126 3.79 -1.89 -13.30
N GLN A 127 3.81 -2.39 -14.54
CA GLN A 127 3.33 -1.64 -15.70
C GLN A 127 1.88 -1.19 -15.50
N ASP A 128 1.56 0.00 -16.02
CA ASP A 128 0.23 0.62 -15.98
C ASP A 128 -0.30 0.97 -14.58
N ILE A 129 0.50 0.76 -13.53
CA ILE A 129 0.19 1.19 -12.16
C ILE A 129 0.97 2.47 -11.87
N LYS A 130 0.26 3.50 -11.36
CA LYS A 130 0.89 4.75 -10.95
C LYS A 130 1.94 4.47 -9.88
N SER A 131 3.19 4.84 -10.18
CA SER A 131 4.35 4.60 -9.33
C SER A 131 4.95 5.90 -8.83
N HIS A 132 5.42 5.90 -7.58
CA HIS A 132 6.11 7.00 -6.94
C HIS A 132 7.43 6.49 -6.35
N ASP A 133 8.56 7.06 -6.77
CA ASP A 133 9.90 6.73 -6.25
C ASP A 133 10.38 7.86 -5.32
N LEU A 134 10.33 7.64 -4.01
CA LEU A 134 10.41 8.70 -3.01
C LEU A 134 11.52 8.45 -1.99
N ASN A 135 12.35 9.47 -1.77
CA ASN A 135 13.38 9.52 -0.72
C ASN A 135 13.04 10.53 0.40
N VAL A 136 11.99 11.32 0.20
CA VAL A 136 11.41 12.24 1.18
C VAL A 136 9.89 12.09 1.15
N PHE A 137 9.25 12.37 2.28
CA PHE A 137 7.81 12.32 2.36
C PHE A 137 7.16 13.36 1.44
N GLN A 138 6.21 12.89 0.65
CA GLN A 138 5.29 13.71 -0.13
C GLN A 138 3.89 13.08 -0.05
N PRO A 139 2.84 13.86 0.17
CA PRO A 139 1.47 13.36 0.08
C PRO A 139 1.21 12.76 -1.31
N ILE A 140 0.44 11.70 -1.34
CA ILE A 140 0.04 11.04 -2.57
C ILE A 140 -1.49 11.02 -2.67
N ASP A 141 -2.01 11.10 -3.89
CA ASP A 141 -3.43 10.92 -4.09
C ASP A 141 -3.78 9.42 -4.06
N LEU A 142 -4.58 9.02 -3.08
CA LEU A 142 -5.21 7.71 -3.04
C LEU A 142 -6.46 7.77 -3.92
N ILE A 143 -6.26 7.48 -5.20
CA ILE A 143 -7.31 7.43 -6.22
C ILE A 143 -7.78 5.99 -6.41
N GLU A 144 -8.84 5.77 -7.18
CA GLU A 144 -9.31 4.42 -7.50
C GLU A 144 -8.20 3.57 -8.13
N GLY A 145 -8.16 2.28 -7.75
CA GLY A 145 -7.21 1.30 -8.24
C GLY A 145 -5.91 1.20 -7.43
N PRO A 146 -4.97 0.36 -7.88
CA PRO A 146 -3.71 0.15 -7.18
C PRO A 146 -2.73 1.31 -7.38
N VAL A 147 -1.90 1.55 -6.36
CA VAL A 147 -0.81 2.55 -6.39
C VAL A 147 0.48 1.88 -5.89
N HIS A 148 1.61 2.19 -6.53
CA HIS A 148 2.93 1.73 -6.11
C HIS A 148 3.74 2.85 -5.45
N LEU A 149 4.28 2.58 -4.27
CA LEU A 149 5.22 3.44 -3.55
C LEU A 149 6.56 2.72 -3.41
N ASN A 150 7.55 3.16 -4.14
CA ASN A 150 8.93 2.71 -3.98
C ASN A 150 9.65 3.67 -3.04
N LEU A 151 9.88 3.25 -1.78
CA LEU A 151 10.45 4.09 -0.74
C LEU A 151 11.94 3.83 -0.57
N GLN A 152 12.74 4.88 -0.73
CA GLN A 152 14.20 4.80 -0.63
C GLN A 152 14.65 4.95 0.81
N PHE A 153 15.22 3.89 1.40
CA PHE A 153 15.78 3.90 2.74
C PHE A 153 17.30 3.77 2.72
N ASP A 154 17.96 4.70 3.39
CA ASP A 154 19.41 4.72 3.61
C ASP A 154 19.74 4.31 5.05
N GLU A 155 20.97 3.94 5.31
CA GLU A 155 21.45 3.67 6.66
C GLU A 155 21.52 4.99 7.50
N PRO A 156 21.20 4.95 8.80
CA PRO A 156 20.76 3.78 9.56
C PRO A 156 19.27 3.43 9.33
N LEU A 157 18.95 2.12 9.31
CA LEU A 157 17.58 1.62 9.11
C LEU A 157 16.78 1.48 10.43
N ILE A 158 17.48 1.51 11.56
CA ILE A 158 16.87 1.37 12.88
C ILE A 158 16.86 2.75 13.53
N PRO A 159 15.74 3.15 14.15
CA PRO A 159 15.67 4.43 14.85
C PRO A 159 16.65 4.45 16.03
N SER A 160 17.33 5.58 16.18
CA SER A 160 18.23 5.83 17.33
C SER A 160 17.49 6.43 18.52
N GLU A 161 16.29 6.94 18.32
CA GLU A 161 15.53 7.67 19.33
C GLU A 161 14.05 7.27 19.33
N ASN A 162 13.47 7.20 20.51
CA ASN A 162 12.04 7.09 20.68
C ASN A 162 11.41 8.48 20.54
N SER A 163 10.45 8.63 19.65
CA SER A 163 9.67 9.86 19.50
C SER A 163 8.18 9.54 19.60
N ASN A 164 7.40 10.53 20.06
CA ASN A 164 5.95 10.39 20.14
C ASN A 164 5.28 10.80 18.80
N TRP A 165 5.77 10.25 17.69
CA TRP A 165 5.34 10.59 16.32
C TRP A 165 3.87 10.24 16.03
N LEU A 166 3.24 9.39 16.84
CA LEU A 166 1.83 9.01 16.77
C LEU A 166 0.93 9.89 17.67
N GLU A 167 1.47 10.94 18.28
CA GLU A 167 0.66 11.86 19.09
C GLU A 167 -0.38 12.56 18.23
N GLY A 168 -1.64 12.55 18.69
CA GLY A 168 -2.76 13.16 17.97
C GLY A 168 -3.23 12.39 16.74
N VAL A 169 -2.62 11.24 16.41
CA VAL A 169 -3.11 10.36 15.34
C VAL A 169 -4.33 9.61 15.84
N SER A 170 -5.40 9.68 15.08
CA SER A 170 -6.62 8.89 15.30
C SER A 170 -6.91 8.03 14.07
N LYS A 171 -7.47 6.84 14.31
CA LYS A 171 -7.99 6.00 13.22
C LYS A 171 -9.18 6.76 12.60
N ASN A 172 -8.99 7.29 11.40
CA ASN A 172 -10.10 7.91 10.69
C ASN A 172 -11.05 6.83 10.20
N GLU A 173 -12.34 7.03 10.44
CA GLU A 173 -13.36 6.21 9.78
C GLU A 173 -13.23 6.40 8.27
N ILE A 174 -13.20 5.28 7.56
CA ILE A 174 -13.10 5.24 6.11
C ILE A 174 -14.21 6.10 5.52
N ARG A 175 -13.84 7.09 4.72
CA ARG A 175 -14.80 7.84 3.92
C ARG A 175 -15.41 6.85 2.91
N LYS A 176 -16.57 6.31 3.23
CA LYS A 176 -17.38 5.60 2.23
C LYS A 176 -17.79 6.65 1.20
N PHE A 177 -17.11 6.66 0.07
CA PHE A 177 -17.58 7.41 -1.08
C PHE A 177 -18.94 6.82 -1.47
N GLY A 178 -20.01 7.60 -1.23
CA GLY A 178 -21.35 7.17 -1.59
C GLY A 178 -21.39 6.96 -3.11
N VAL A 179 -21.62 5.73 -3.54
CA VAL A 179 -21.90 5.44 -4.95
C VAL A 179 -23.15 6.22 -5.32
N LYS A 180 -23.04 7.19 -6.21
CA LYS A 180 -24.19 7.91 -6.75
C LYS A 180 -25.03 6.92 -7.55
N ARG A 181 -26.12 6.46 -6.95
CA ARG A 181 -27.05 5.54 -7.61
C ARG A 181 -27.93 6.36 -8.54
N GLU A 182 -27.81 6.14 -9.84
CA GLU A 182 -28.71 6.72 -10.82
C GLU A 182 -29.83 5.71 -11.12
N LYS A 183 -31.06 6.21 -11.10
CA LYS A 183 -32.23 5.41 -11.47
C LYS A 183 -32.35 5.42 -12.98
N LEU A 184 -32.09 4.30 -13.62
CA LEU A 184 -32.32 4.14 -15.05
C LEU A 184 -33.78 3.71 -15.27
N SER A 185 -34.56 4.53 -15.97
CA SER A 185 -35.89 4.17 -16.41
C SER A 185 -35.82 3.60 -17.81
N VAL A 186 -36.10 2.31 -17.95
CA VAL A 186 -36.14 1.62 -19.26
C VAL A 186 -37.59 1.35 -19.60
N THR A 187 -38.00 1.78 -20.82
CA THR A 187 -39.32 1.50 -21.36
C THR A 187 -39.22 0.43 -22.45
N GLY A 188 -40.09 -0.59 -22.38
CA GLY A 188 -40.11 -1.70 -23.35
C GLY A 188 -39.43 -2.96 -22.84
N ASN A 189 -39.31 -3.98 -23.69
CA ASN A 189 -38.64 -5.22 -23.41
C ASN A 189 -37.13 -5.04 -23.69
N GLY A 190 -36.28 -5.30 -22.68
CA GLY A 190 -34.84 -5.16 -22.80
C GLY A 190 -34.09 -6.30 -22.09
N LEU A 191 -32.82 -6.45 -22.42
CA LEU A 191 -31.88 -7.36 -21.76
C LEU A 191 -30.91 -6.52 -20.93
N VAL A 192 -30.76 -6.83 -19.64
CA VAL A 192 -29.73 -6.26 -18.78
C VAL A 192 -28.59 -7.25 -18.70
N ILE A 193 -27.42 -6.86 -19.16
CA ILE A 193 -26.20 -7.65 -19.03
C ILE A 193 -25.39 -7.03 -17.87
N ILE A 194 -25.24 -7.79 -16.78
CA ILE A 194 -24.40 -7.42 -15.64
C ILE A 194 -23.03 -8.02 -15.89
N GLY A 195 -22.03 -7.15 -16.06
CA GLY A 195 -20.64 -7.56 -16.24
C GLY A 195 -19.96 -7.91 -14.91
N HIS A 196 -18.63 -7.87 -14.93
CA HIS A 196 -17.81 -8.12 -13.74
C HIS A 196 -18.19 -7.16 -12.60
N ASP A 197 -18.36 -7.74 -11.42
CA ASP A 197 -18.83 -7.05 -10.23
C ASP A 197 -17.86 -5.92 -9.79
N ARG A 198 -18.29 -4.69 -9.98
CA ARG A 198 -17.62 -3.48 -9.49
C ARG A 198 -18.53 -2.66 -8.58
N GLY A 199 -19.47 -3.28 -7.93
CA GLY A 199 -20.40 -2.61 -7.03
C GLY A 199 -21.55 -3.48 -6.62
N GLY A 200 -22.12 -3.20 -5.46
CA GLY A 200 -23.32 -3.89 -4.99
C GLY A 200 -24.52 -3.56 -5.85
N PHE A 201 -25.01 -4.52 -6.60
CA PHE A 201 -26.32 -4.45 -7.25
C PHE A 201 -27.35 -4.92 -6.23
N SER A 202 -28.30 -4.06 -5.85
CA SER A 202 -29.51 -4.49 -5.15
C SER A 202 -30.59 -4.79 -6.19
N SER A 203 -31.14 -6.00 -6.15
CA SER A 203 -32.35 -6.40 -6.88
C SER A 203 -33.55 -5.52 -6.52
#